data_ea45dd2f125463ca59e8f6d0adab70ae
#
_entry.id   ea45dd2f125463ca59e8f6d0adab70ae
#
_cell.length_a   1.000
_cell.length_b   1.000
_cell.length_c   1.000
_cell.angle_alpha   90.00
_cell.angle_beta   90.00
_cell.angle_gamma   90.00
#
_symmetry.space_group_name_H-M   'P 1'
#
loop_
_entity.id
_entity.type
_entity.pdbx_description
1 polymer ?
#
loop_
_entity_poly.entity_id
_entity_poly.type
_entity_poly.pdbx_seq_one_letter_code
_entity_poly.pdbx_strand_id
1 'polypeptide(L)'
;MLPVTVLTGFLGAGKTTLLSRILARPHGLRIGLILNELGQAGIDEGPRTSYVELTEGCVCCLRNPDLFRALEEMHERGDVDRVIVETTGLADPLSLTWTLARPELADVARLDAVVTVVDVVNHARAAREEWEAQVRCGDVVVLTKADLATDEQIEEAIAAVRALRPSARIVRADEPLPPGLFLDPLPEGSVASARVREAEAIPSRHSDFRTVSLGAPARYRLDELEDWLEELPEPIFRAKGIVQSEDGAWARFHVVGGRLQIDARAEPPAHGESRFAFFGRGISREEIEARLASFRTG
;
A
#
# COMPACT_ATOMS: atom_id res chain seq x y z
N MET A 1 -10.40 12.47 -2.23
CA MET A 1 -9.01 12.26 -1.77
C MET A 1 -8.42 11.04 -2.44
N LEU A 2 -7.31 11.18 -3.17
CA LEU A 2 -6.62 10.12 -3.91
C LEU A 2 -5.69 9.33 -2.99
N PRO A 3 -5.82 7.99 -2.88
CA PRO A 3 -4.82 7.16 -2.22
C PRO A 3 -3.53 7.13 -3.05
N VAL A 4 -2.39 7.39 -2.42
CA VAL A 4 -1.07 7.43 -3.06
C VAL A 4 -0.19 6.30 -2.52
N THR A 5 0.27 5.43 -3.40
CA THR A 5 1.29 4.43 -3.09
C THR A 5 2.65 4.96 -3.56
N VAL A 6 3.62 5.01 -2.65
CA VAL A 6 5.01 5.36 -2.96
C VAL A 6 5.77 4.09 -3.28
N LEU A 7 6.36 4.02 -4.46
CA LEU A 7 7.26 2.94 -4.88
C LEU A 7 8.70 3.43 -4.83
N THR A 8 9.49 2.88 -3.92
CA THR A 8 10.89 3.25 -3.70
C THR A 8 11.80 2.02 -3.73
N GLY A 9 13.10 2.25 -3.68
CA GLY A 9 14.13 1.22 -3.69
C GLY A 9 15.35 1.67 -4.47
N PHE A 10 16.49 1.11 -4.17
CA PHE A 10 17.78 1.52 -4.71
C PHE A 10 17.87 1.42 -6.25
N LEU A 11 18.88 2.04 -6.83
CA LEU A 11 19.14 1.99 -8.29
C LEU A 11 19.24 0.55 -8.78
N GLY A 12 18.52 0.22 -9.85
CA GLY A 12 18.52 -1.13 -10.44
C GLY A 12 17.80 -2.20 -9.63
N ALA A 13 17.10 -1.84 -8.55
CA ALA A 13 16.32 -2.80 -7.74
C ALA A 13 15.11 -3.39 -8.47
N GLY A 14 14.72 -2.89 -9.64
CA GLY A 14 13.64 -3.43 -10.44
C GLY A 14 12.26 -2.80 -10.17
N LYS A 15 12.21 -1.56 -9.68
CA LYS A 15 10.97 -0.81 -9.41
C LYS A 15 10.05 -0.78 -10.62
N THR A 16 10.54 -0.29 -11.75
CA THR A 16 9.75 -0.18 -13.00
C THR A 16 9.30 -1.52 -13.53
N THR A 17 10.16 -2.54 -13.47
CA THR A 17 9.79 -3.91 -13.86
C THR A 17 8.68 -4.46 -12.98
N LEU A 18 8.74 -4.20 -11.68
CA LEU A 18 7.70 -4.59 -10.74
C LEU A 18 6.40 -3.87 -11.05
N LEU A 19 6.46 -2.54 -11.26
CA LEU A 19 5.31 -1.70 -11.61
C LEU A 19 4.63 -2.20 -12.89
N SER A 20 5.39 -2.43 -13.96
CA SER A 20 4.87 -2.97 -15.23
C SER A 20 4.17 -4.33 -15.03
N ARG A 21 4.75 -5.23 -14.22
CA ARG A 21 4.14 -6.53 -13.91
C ARG A 21 2.83 -6.42 -13.13
N ILE A 22 2.70 -5.43 -12.24
CA ILE A 22 1.47 -5.17 -11.49
C ILE A 22 0.40 -4.62 -12.41
N LEU A 23 0.75 -3.62 -13.22
CA LEU A 23 -0.18 -2.95 -14.12
C LEU A 23 -0.68 -3.84 -15.27
N ALA A 24 0.12 -4.80 -15.70
CA ALA A 24 -0.26 -5.78 -16.73
C ALA A 24 -1.36 -6.75 -16.25
N ARG A 25 -1.60 -6.86 -14.95
CA ARG A 25 -2.63 -7.74 -14.39
C ARG A 25 -3.98 -7.02 -14.29
N PRO A 26 -5.11 -7.74 -14.42
CA PRO A 26 -6.41 -7.16 -14.15
C PRO A 26 -6.50 -6.68 -12.70
N HIS A 27 -6.68 -5.39 -12.48
CA HIS A 27 -6.84 -4.78 -11.16
C HIS A 27 -8.11 -3.92 -11.03
N GLY A 28 -8.82 -3.67 -12.14
CA GLY A 28 -10.08 -2.94 -12.15
C GLY A 28 -10.00 -1.43 -11.83
N LEU A 29 -8.82 -0.89 -11.50
CA LEU A 29 -8.61 0.50 -11.12
C LEU A 29 -8.14 1.36 -12.30
N ARG A 30 -8.42 2.67 -12.22
CA ARG A 30 -7.79 3.70 -13.05
C ARG A 30 -6.61 4.24 -12.27
N ILE A 31 -5.39 3.99 -12.75
CA ILE A 31 -4.15 4.31 -12.05
C ILE A 31 -3.54 5.58 -12.64
N GLY A 32 -3.25 6.56 -11.79
CA GLY A 32 -2.36 7.67 -12.11
C GLY A 32 -0.92 7.27 -11.78
N LEU A 33 0.00 7.50 -12.72
CA LEU A 33 1.42 7.27 -12.49
C LEU A 33 2.17 8.59 -12.48
N ILE A 34 2.97 8.80 -11.45
CA ILE A 34 3.91 9.91 -11.36
C ILE A 34 5.30 9.29 -11.32
N LEU A 35 6.05 9.48 -12.39
CA LEU A 35 7.39 8.92 -12.58
C LEU A 35 8.44 10.03 -12.52
N ASN A 36 9.55 9.77 -11.86
CA ASN A 36 10.60 10.75 -11.61
C ASN A 36 11.92 10.46 -12.36
N GLU A 37 11.96 9.52 -13.26
CA GLU A 37 13.14 9.23 -14.08
C GLU A 37 12.85 9.37 -15.56
N LEU A 38 13.61 10.26 -16.23
CA LEU A 38 13.67 10.37 -17.69
C LEU A 38 14.14 9.05 -18.31
N GLY A 39 13.37 8.52 -19.23
CA GLY A 39 13.83 7.46 -20.13
C GLY A 39 13.31 6.06 -19.90
N GLN A 40 12.18 5.89 -19.25
CA GLN A 40 11.58 4.58 -19.10
C GLN A 40 10.59 4.24 -20.23
N ALA A 41 11.14 4.10 -21.43
CA ALA A 41 10.47 3.38 -22.49
C ALA A 41 10.24 1.94 -22.02
N GLY A 42 9.00 1.53 -21.78
CA GLY A 42 8.66 0.13 -21.49
C GLY A 42 7.57 -0.13 -20.47
N ILE A 43 6.90 0.88 -19.95
CA ILE A 43 5.63 0.64 -19.26
C ILE A 43 4.55 0.58 -20.35
N ASP A 44 4.01 -0.63 -20.59
CA ASP A 44 2.85 -0.80 -21.46
C ASP A 44 1.70 0.03 -20.91
N GLU A 45 1.26 1.03 -21.68
CA GLU A 45 0.09 1.85 -21.39
C GLU A 45 -1.16 0.99 -21.46
N GLY A 46 -1.53 0.43 -20.32
CA GLY A 46 -2.82 -0.22 -20.18
C GLY A 46 -3.95 0.80 -20.41
N PRO A 47 -5.11 0.39 -20.95
CA PRO A 47 -6.21 1.29 -21.34
C PRO A 47 -6.82 2.10 -20.18
N ARG A 48 -6.30 1.99 -18.97
CA ARG A 48 -6.78 2.65 -17.74
C ARG A 48 -5.67 3.36 -16.95
N THR A 49 -4.57 3.73 -17.59
CA THR A 49 -3.45 4.38 -16.92
C THR A 49 -3.31 5.80 -17.42
N SER A 50 -3.32 6.78 -16.52
CA SER A 50 -3.03 8.20 -16.79
C SER A 50 -1.60 8.48 -16.35
N TYR A 51 -0.79 9.06 -17.22
CA TYR A 51 0.59 9.40 -16.97
C TYR A 51 0.78 10.88 -16.67
N VAL A 52 1.60 11.18 -15.65
CA VAL A 52 2.26 12.47 -15.50
C VAL A 52 3.74 12.21 -15.29
N GLU A 53 4.56 12.68 -16.22
CA GLU A 53 6.00 12.68 -16.07
C GLU A 53 6.43 14.03 -15.48
N LEU A 54 7.14 14.00 -14.35
CA LEU A 54 7.69 15.20 -13.75
C LEU A 54 9.03 15.50 -14.41
N THR A 55 9.07 16.52 -15.25
CA THR A 55 10.23 16.88 -16.08
C THR A 55 11.25 17.76 -15.35
N GLU A 56 10.89 18.39 -14.24
CA GLU A 56 11.77 19.29 -13.49
C GLU A 56 11.78 18.95 -11.99
N GLY A 57 12.93 18.51 -11.50
CA GLY A 57 13.20 18.33 -10.07
C GLY A 57 12.91 16.93 -9.52
N CYS A 58 13.61 16.60 -8.46
CA CYS A 58 13.42 15.34 -7.73
C CYS A 58 12.08 15.35 -6.98
N VAL A 59 11.24 14.33 -7.14
CA VAL A 59 10.02 14.12 -6.33
C VAL A 59 10.33 14.11 -4.83
N CYS A 60 11.59 13.82 -4.47
CA CYS A 60 12.06 13.84 -3.09
C CYS A 60 12.22 15.25 -2.48
N CYS A 61 12.05 16.33 -3.25
CA CYS A 61 12.12 17.67 -2.68
C CYS A 61 10.82 18.03 -1.94
N LEU A 62 10.94 18.42 -0.66
CA LEU A 62 9.83 18.82 0.24
C LEU A 62 8.91 19.95 -0.30
N ARG A 63 9.27 20.56 -1.41
CA ARG A 63 8.52 21.62 -2.07
C ARG A 63 8.47 21.40 -3.58
N ASN A 64 8.12 20.20 -4.03
CA ASN A 64 7.95 19.98 -5.45
C ASN A 64 6.55 20.47 -5.90
N PRO A 65 6.44 21.69 -6.50
CA PRO A 65 5.16 22.24 -6.93
C PRO A 65 4.52 21.40 -8.04
N ASP A 66 5.31 20.65 -8.79
CA ASP A 66 4.80 19.84 -9.89
C ASP A 66 4.10 18.57 -9.37
N LEU A 67 4.58 17.99 -8.28
CA LEU A 67 3.87 16.92 -7.59
C LEU A 67 2.50 17.37 -7.06
N PHE A 68 2.45 18.55 -6.42
CA PHE A 68 1.21 19.11 -5.92
C PHE A 68 0.22 19.33 -7.07
N ARG A 69 0.66 20.01 -8.13
CA ARG A 69 -0.17 20.28 -9.32
C ARG A 69 -0.66 18.98 -9.96
N ALA A 70 0.20 17.98 -10.12
CA ALA A 70 -0.17 16.71 -10.71
C ALA A 70 -1.24 15.98 -9.89
N LEU A 71 -1.13 15.99 -8.56
CA LEU A 71 -2.13 15.38 -7.67
C LEU A 71 -3.46 16.16 -7.69
N GLU A 72 -3.43 17.50 -7.67
CA GLU A 72 -4.60 18.35 -7.78
C GLU A 72 -5.32 18.13 -9.11
N GLU A 73 -4.61 18.18 -10.24
CA GLU A 73 -5.18 17.93 -11.56
C GLU A 73 -5.82 16.55 -11.70
N MET A 74 -5.17 15.50 -11.18
CA MET A 74 -5.74 14.15 -11.17
C MET A 74 -6.99 14.06 -10.28
N HIS A 75 -6.98 14.76 -9.15
CA HIS A 75 -8.11 14.80 -8.23
C HIS A 75 -9.32 15.53 -8.85
N GLU A 76 -9.08 16.69 -9.46
CA GLU A 76 -10.13 17.51 -10.11
C GLU A 76 -10.75 16.81 -11.32
N ARG A 77 -9.95 16.13 -12.16
CA ARG A 77 -10.47 15.34 -13.27
C ARG A 77 -11.35 14.19 -12.85
N GLY A 78 -11.11 13.61 -11.66
CA GLY A 78 -11.90 12.48 -11.15
C GLY A 78 -11.83 11.22 -11.99
N ASP A 79 -10.85 11.12 -12.90
CA ASP A 79 -10.65 10.00 -13.81
C ASP A 79 -9.66 8.94 -13.28
N VAL A 80 -9.06 9.20 -12.11
CA VAL A 80 -8.08 8.37 -11.43
C VAL A 80 -8.67 7.86 -10.11
N ASP A 81 -8.50 6.58 -9.83
CA ASP A 81 -8.95 5.96 -8.57
C ASP A 81 -7.81 5.89 -7.54
N ARG A 82 -6.56 5.91 -8.01
CA ARG A 82 -5.35 5.77 -7.20
C ARG A 82 -4.14 6.31 -7.93
N VAL A 83 -3.14 6.79 -7.18
CA VAL A 83 -1.87 7.24 -7.73
C VAL A 83 -0.73 6.35 -7.23
N ILE A 84 0.21 6.03 -8.11
CA ILE A 84 1.50 5.44 -7.76
C ILE A 84 2.57 6.46 -8.09
N VAL A 85 3.42 6.77 -7.12
CA VAL A 85 4.58 7.65 -7.29
C VAL A 85 5.83 6.80 -7.23
N GLU A 86 6.57 6.68 -8.34
CA GLU A 86 7.88 6.03 -8.37
C GLU A 86 8.96 7.06 -8.05
N THR A 87 9.78 6.77 -7.03
CA THR A 87 10.93 7.62 -6.67
C THR A 87 12.18 7.23 -7.44
N THR A 88 13.14 8.17 -7.58
CA THR A 88 14.50 7.82 -8.03
C THR A 88 15.16 6.85 -7.06
N GLY A 89 16.14 6.10 -7.57
CA GLY A 89 16.83 5.08 -6.77
C GLY A 89 17.68 5.62 -5.61
N LEU A 90 17.96 6.92 -5.56
CA LEU A 90 18.70 7.58 -4.48
C LEU A 90 17.81 8.47 -3.61
N ALA A 91 16.51 8.50 -3.87
CA ALA A 91 15.59 9.33 -3.11
C ALA A 91 15.39 8.81 -1.69
N ASP A 92 15.33 9.75 -0.73
CA ASP A 92 14.78 9.51 0.59
C ASP A 92 13.26 9.58 0.51
N PRO A 93 12.54 8.44 0.68
CA PRO A 93 11.09 8.42 0.59
C PRO A 93 10.40 9.17 1.73
N LEU A 94 11.10 9.42 2.84
CA LEU A 94 10.55 10.14 3.99
C LEU A 94 10.12 11.57 3.61
N SER A 95 10.89 12.25 2.77
CA SER A 95 10.55 13.59 2.29
C SER A 95 9.25 13.62 1.49
N LEU A 96 8.99 12.57 0.69
CA LEU A 96 7.74 12.43 -0.05
C LEU A 96 6.56 12.11 0.88
N THR A 97 6.76 11.24 1.90
CA THR A 97 5.70 10.96 2.88
C THR A 97 5.31 12.20 3.67
N TRP A 98 6.28 13.05 4.05
CA TRP A 98 5.98 14.35 4.67
C TRP A 98 5.26 15.31 3.74
N THR A 99 5.61 15.31 2.45
CA THR A 99 4.91 16.12 1.46
C THR A 99 3.43 15.72 1.36
N LEU A 100 3.14 14.42 1.32
CA LEU A 100 1.77 13.90 1.28
C LEU A 100 0.97 14.13 2.60
N ALA A 101 1.67 14.36 3.71
CA ALA A 101 1.05 14.67 5.00
C ALA A 101 0.78 16.18 5.21
N ARG A 102 1.07 17.02 4.23
CA ARG A 102 0.87 18.49 4.36
C ARG A 102 -0.60 18.85 4.32
N PRO A 103 -1.01 19.88 5.12
CA PRO A 103 -2.40 20.34 5.17
C PRO A 103 -2.96 20.75 3.81
N GLU A 104 -2.10 21.27 2.90
CA GLU A 104 -2.51 21.69 1.56
C GLU A 104 -2.99 20.53 0.68
N LEU A 105 -2.53 19.30 0.96
CA LEU A 105 -2.95 18.09 0.25
C LEU A 105 -4.00 17.27 1.00
N ALA A 106 -4.42 17.68 2.20
CA ALA A 106 -5.28 16.88 3.07
C ALA A 106 -6.61 16.45 2.42
N ASP A 107 -7.18 17.29 1.56
CA ASP A 107 -8.43 17.02 0.83
C ASP A 107 -8.19 16.40 -0.56
N VAL A 108 -6.95 16.43 -1.05
CA VAL A 108 -6.57 16.00 -2.41
C VAL A 108 -6.03 14.58 -2.43
N ALA A 109 -5.04 14.30 -1.58
CA ALA A 109 -4.31 13.04 -1.58
C ALA A 109 -3.96 12.57 -0.17
N ARG A 110 -3.81 11.26 0.01
CA ARG A 110 -3.32 10.66 1.25
C ARG A 110 -2.30 9.57 0.95
N LEU A 111 -1.29 9.46 1.79
CA LEU A 111 -0.38 8.32 1.74
C LEU A 111 -1.16 7.03 2.06
N ASP A 112 -1.13 6.08 1.14
CA ASP A 112 -1.73 4.76 1.33
C ASP A 112 -0.68 3.74 1.80
N ALA A 113 0.41 3.59 1.04
CA ALA A 113 1.50 2.68 1.38
C ALA A 113 2.84 3.16 0.84
N VAL A 114 3.91 2.74 1.49
CA VAL A 114 5.28 2.78 0.95
C VAL A 114 5.70 1.36 0.62
N VAL A 115 5.99 1.10 -0.65
CA VAL A 115 6.50 -0.18 -1.13
C VAL A 115 7.99 0.00 -1.47
N THR A 116 8.84 -0.73 -0.76
CA THR A 116 10.29 -0.70 -0.98
C THR A 116 10.72 -1.94 -1.75
N VAL A 117 11.43 -1.72 -2.84
CA VAL A 117 11.97 -2.79 -3.70
C VAL A 117 13.44 -3.03 -3.31
N VAL A 118 13.76 -4.27 -2.97
CA VAL A 118 15.09 -4.70 -2.56
C VAL A 118 15.61 -5.77 -3.53
N ASP A 119 16.73 -5.49 -4.17
CA ASP A 119 17.49 -6.46 -4.99
C ASP A 119 18.25 -7.40 -4.07
N VAL A 120 17.84 -8.66 -3.98
CA VAL A 120 18.44 -9.67 -3.10
C VAL A 120 19.93 -9.88 -3.40
N VAL A 121 20.30 -9.86 -4.69
CA VAL A 121 21.68 -10.13 -5.12
C VAL A 121 22.63 -8.97 -4.80
N ASN A 122 22.12 -7.73 -4.86
CA ASN A 122 22.97 -6.54 -4.80
C ASN A 122 22.70 -5.62 -3.60
N HIS A 123 21.80 -5.97 -2.68
CA HIS A 123 21.44 -5.10 -1.54
C HIS A 123 22.66 -4.70 -0.69
N ALA A 124 23.62 -5.61 -0.48
CA ALA A 124 24.85 -5.33 0.28
C ALA A 124 25.81 -4.36 -0.42
N ARG A 125 25.62 -4.10 -1.74
CA ARG A 125 26.41 -3.15 -2.54
C ARG A 125 25.72 -1.81 -2.72
N ALA A 126 24.47 -1.68 -2.27
CA ALA A 126 23.75 -0.42 -2.31
C ALA A 126 24.43 0.63 -1.41
N ALA A 127 24.29 1.91 -1.75
CA ALA A 127 24.67 2.97 -0.84
C ALA A 127 23.87 2.83 0.45
N ARG A 128 24.60 2.65 1.57
CA ARG A 128 24.00 2.13 2.80
C ARG A 128 22.96 3.07 3.40
N GLU A 129 23.23 4.36 3.39
CA GLU A 129 22.33 5.36 3.98
C GLU A 129 21.01 5.44 3.25
N GLU A 130 21.03 5.52 1.92
CA GLU A 130 19.82 5.57 1.09
C GLU A 130 19.03 4.28 1.16
N TRP A 131 19.69 3.13 1.10
CA TRP A 131 19.06 1.84 1.22
C TRP A 131 18.37 1.65 2.58
N GLU A 132 19.06 2.01 3.67
CA GLU A 132 18.50 1.95 5.02
C GLU A 132 17.29 2.88 5.16
N ALA A 133 17.37 4.13 4.65
CA ALA A 133 16.26 5.07 4.67
C ALA A 133 15.05 4.52 3.92
N GLN A 134 15.26 3.93 2.75
CA GLN A 134 14.21 3.32 1.94
C GLN A 134 13.56 2.11 2.64
N VAL A 135 14.36 1.24 3.26
CA VAL A 135 13.84 0.07 4.00
C VAL A 135 13.07 0.50 5.26
N ARG A 136 13.57 1.48 6.01
CA ARG A 136 12.89 2.00 7.23
C ARG A 136 11.51 2.59 6.93
N CYS A 137 11.33 3.18 5.75
CA CYS A 137 10.05 3.73 5.32
C CYS A 137 9.08 2.66 4.77
N GLY A 138 9.57 1.47 4.42
CA GLY A 138 8.77 0.44 3.74
C GLY A 138 7.68 -0.17 4.62
N ASP A 139 6.44 -0.09 4.20
CA ASP A 139 5.32 -0.85 4.78
C ASP A 139 5.31 -2.28 4.23
N VAL A 140 5.59 -2.39 2.94
CA VAL A 140 5.79 -3.66 2.22
C VAL A 140 7.16 -3.64 1.56
N VAL A 141 7.94 -4.69 1.75
CA VAL A 141 9.24 -4.88 1.10
C VAL A 141 9.13 -6.00 0.07
N VAL A 142 9.44 -5.69 -1.18
CA VAL A 142 9.42 -6.64 -2.29
C VAL A 142 10.83 -7.05 -2.62
N LEU A 143 11.16 -8.30 -2.38
CA LEU A 143 12.46 -8.89 -2.75
C LEU A 143 12.43 -9.26 -4.23
N THR A 144 13.26 -8.59 -5.01
CA THR A 144 13.45 -8.87 -6.45
C THR A 144 14.69 -9.69 -6.70
N LYS A 145 14.78 -10.30 -7.87
CA LYS A 145 15.90 -11.14 -8.31
C LYS A 145 16.18 -12.32 -7.37
N ALA A 146 15.17 -12.75 -6.61
CA ALA A 146 15.27 -13.91 -5.75
C ALA A 146 15.47 -15.23 -6.55
N ASP A 147 15.01 -15.24 -7.81
CA ASP A 147 15.25 -16.29 -8.79
C ASP A 147 16.72 -16.41 -9.25
N LEU A 148 17.54 -15.38 -8.99
CA LEU A 148 18.97 -15.34 -9.30
C LEU A 148 19.85 -15.50 -8.05
N ALA A 149 19.26 -15.62 -6.86
CA ALA A 149 19.94 -15.66 -5.58
C ALA A 149 19.95 -17.06 -4.98
N THR A 150 20.91 -17.33 -4.09
CA THR A 150 20.87 -18.54 -3.25
C THR A 150 19.92 -18.33 -2.05
N ASP A 151 19.50 -19.42 -1.42
CA ASP A 151 18.66 -19.35 -0.22
C ASP A 151 19.32 -18.54 0.89
N GLU A 152 20.65 -18.69 1.07
CA GLU A 152 21.41 -17.92 2.06
C GLU A 152 21.35 -16.41 1.77
N GLN A 153 21.47 -15.99 0.51
CA GLN A 153 21.37 -14.58 0.12
C GLN A 153 19.97 -14.02 0.36
N ILE A 154 18.94 -14.84 0.15
CA ILE A 154 17.55 -14.45 0.44
C ILE A 154 17.36 -14.25 1.95
N GLU A 155 17.85 -15.19 2.77
CA GLU A 155 17.78 -15.10 4.23
C GLU A 155 18.57 -13.91 4.77
N GLU A 156 19.76 -13.63 4.25
CA GLU A 156 20.56 -12.45 4.60
C GLU A 156 19.81 -11.15 4.27
N ALA A 157 19.18 -11.06 3.10
CA ALA A 157 18.40 -9.88 2.72
C ALA A 157 17.18 -9.69 3.65
N ILE A 158 16.46 -10.78 3.98
CA ILE A 158 15.34 -10.76 4.92
C ILE A 158 15.82 -10.30 6.30
N ALA A 159 16.92 -10.86 6.81
CA ALA A 159 17.48 -10.48 8.11
C ALA A 159 17.89 -8.99 8.14
N ALA A 160 18.52 -8.49 7.08
CA ALA A 160 18.90 -7.09 6.95
C ALA A 160 17.68 -6.15 6.94
N VAL A 161 16.60 -6.53 6.24
CA VAL A 161 15.33 -5.78 6.24
C VAL A 161 14.71 -5.81 7.65
N ARG A 162 14.61 -6.97 8.28
CA ARG A 162 14.03 -7.13 9.63
C ARG A 162 14.78 -6.35 10.70
N ALA A 163 16.11 -6.24 10.60
CA ALA A 163 16.92 -5.46 11.52
C ALA A 163 16.58 -3.95 11.48
N LEU A 164 16.13 -3.44 10.31
CA LEU A 164 15.80 -2.03 10.12
C LEU A 164 14.30 -1.75 10.31
N ARG A 165 13.45 -2.66 9.89
CA ARG A 165 12.00 -2.55 9.92
C ARG A 165 11.36 -3.90 10.30
N PRO A 166 11.27 -4.23 11.60
CA PRO A 166 10.71 -5.50 12.06
C PRO A 166 9.25 -5.76 11.61
N SER A 167 8.46 -4.68 11.51
CA SER A 167 7.05 -4.72 11.12
C SER A 167 6.81 -4.78 9.61
N ALA A 168 7.85 -4.64 8.76
CA ALA A 168 7.68 -4.68 7.31
C ALA A 168 7.12 -6.02 6.84
N ARG A 169 6.15 -5.98 5.93
CA ARG A 169 5.65 -7.17 5.24
C ARG A 169 6.55 -7.51 4.07
N ILE A 170 7.20 -8.66 4.11
CA ILE A 170 8.17 -9.06 3.10
C ILE A 170 7.53 -10.07 2.14
N VAL A 171 7.67 -9.82 0.84
CA VAL A 171 7.21 -10.70 -0.24
C VAL A 171 8.30 -10.87 -1.30
N ARG A 172 8.24 -11.97 -2.05
CA ARG A 172 9.17 -12.23 -3.14
C ARG A 172 8.53 -11.91 -4.49
N ALA A 173 9.25 -11.26 -5.38
CA ALA A 173 8.76 -10.90 -6.72
C ALA A 173 8.71 -12.07 -7.71
N ASP A 174 9.41 -13.16 -7.45
CA ASP A 174 9.33 -14.42 -8.22
C ASP A 174 8.04 -15.19 -7.95
N GLU A 175 7.34 -14.88 -6.87
CA GLU A 175 5.98 -15.37 -6.58
C GLU A 175 4.90 -14.51 -7.27
N PRO A 176 3.69 -15.06 -7.48
CA PRO A 176 2.55 -14.27 -7.95
C PRO A 176 2.17 -13.19 -6.93
N LEU A 177 2.41 -11.93 -7.27
CA LEU A 177 2.04 -10.79 -6.43
C LEU A 177 0.65 -10.28 -6.84
N PRO A 178 -0.35 -10.35 -5.96
CA PRO A 178 -1.67 -9.83 -6.28
C PRO A 178 -1.68 -8.29 -6.25
N PRO A 179 -2.49 -7.64 -7.11
CA PRO A 179 -2.61 -6.18 -7.10
C PRO A 179 -2.96 -5.59 -5.73
N GLY A 180 -3.79 -6.25 -4.93
CA GLY A 180 -4.19 -5.82 -3.59
C GLY A 180 -3.04 -5.64 -2.59
N LEU A 181 -1.86 -6.19 -2.88
CA LEU A 181 -0.67 -5.95 -2.08
C LEU A 181 -0.18 -4.48 -2.17
N PHE A 182 -0.36 -3.87 -3.34
CA PHE A 182 0.08 -2.52 -3.67
C PHE A 182 -1.07 -1.53 -3.77
N LEU A 183 -2.25 -2.04 -4.11
CA LEU A 183 -3.44 -1.27 -4.45
C LEU A 183 -4.54 -1.64 -3.47
N ASP A 184 -4.67 -0.85 -2.39
CA ASP A 184 -5.74 -1.07 -1.42
C ASP A 184 -7.12 -0.97 -2.09
N PRO A 185 -8.04 -1.92 -1.87
CA PRO A 185 -9.39 -1.82 -2.41
C PRO A 185 -10.08 -0.53 -1.91
N LEU A 186 -10.74 0.16 -2.83
CA LEU A 186 -11.50 1.37 -2.53
C LEU A 186 -12.72 1.05 -1.64
N PRO A 187 -13.32 2.06 -0.98
CA PRO A 187 -14.49 1.86 -0.13
C PRO A 187 -15.59 1.05 -0.81
N GLU A 188 -16.21 0.12 -0.10
CA GLU A 188 -17.35 -0.64 -0.61
C GLU A 188 -18.46 0.28 -1.12
N GLY A 189 -19.07 -0.11 -2.25
CA GLY A 189 -20.14 0.66 -2.90
C GLY A 189 -19.65 1.65 -3.95
N SER A 190 -18.34 1.90 -4.08
CA SER A 190 -17.83 2.70 -5.21
C SER A 190 -17.82 1.87 -6.51
N VAL A 191 -17.95 2.55 -7.65
CA VAL A 191 -17.85 1.89 -8.99
C VAL A 191 -16.48 1.22 -9.13
N ALA A 192 -15.44 1.81 -8.57
CA ALA A 192 -14.10 1.25 -8.60
C ALA A 192 -13.97 -0.02 -7.74
N SER A 193 -14.61 -0.10 -6.56
CA SER A 193 -14.60 -1.33 -5.76
C SER A 193 -15.36 -2.49 -6.41
N ALA A 194 -16.39 -2.20 -7.18
CA ALA A 194 -17.06 -3.21 -7.99
C ALA A 194 -16.16 -3.76 -9.10
N ARG A 195 -15.44 -2.89 -9.81
CA ARG A 195 -14.47 -3.28 -10.84
C ARG A 195 -13.29 -4.10 -10.29
N VAL A 196 -12.81 -3.78 -9.09
CA VAL A 196 -11.76 -4.55 -8.42
C VAL A 196 -12.25 -5.96 -8.11
N ARG A 197 -13.48 -6.10 -7.56
CA ARG A 197 -14.07 -7.42 -7.30
C ARG A 197 -14.24 -8.26 -8.57
N GLU A 198 -14.64 -7.63 -9.69
CA GLU A 198 -14.72 -8.32 -10.99
C GLU A 198 -13.33 -8.79 -11.47
N ALA A 199 -12.30 -7.97 -11.27
CA ALA A 199 -10.95 -8.33 -11.65
C ALA A 199 -10.34 -9.43 -10.75
N GLU A 200 -10.62 -9.40 -9.44
CA GLU A 200 -10.18 -10.42 -8.48
C GLU A 200 -10.94 -11.76 -8.63
N ALA A 201 -12.15 -11.74 -9.18
CA ALA A 201 -12.91 -12.95 -9.48
C ALA A 201 -12.30 -13.79 -10.62
N ILE A 202 -11.31 -13.27 -11.35
CA ILE A 202 -10.54 -14.06 -12.32
C ILE A 202 -9.57 -14.94 -11.52
N PRO A 203 -9.74 -16.29 -11.53
CA PRO A 203 -8.93 -17.18 -10.69
C PRO A 203 -7.44 -17.05 -11.04
N SER A 204 -6.67 -16.40 -10.17
CA SER A 204 -5.21 -16.52 -10.21
C SER A 204 -4.86 -17.86 -9.57
N ARG A 205 -4.46 -18.83 -10.38
CA ARG A 205 -4.26 -20.24 -9.98
C ARG A 205 -3.16 -20.48 -8.95
N HIS A 206 -2.47 -19.45 -8.42
CA HIS A 206 -1.25 -19.62 -7.64
C HIS A 206 -1.00 -18.59 -6.51
N SER A 207 -2.00 -17.86 -5.99
CA SER A 207 -1.74 -17.01 -4.82
C SER A 207 -2.65 -17.39 -3.64
N ASP A 208 -2.01 -17.67 -2.49
CA ASP A 208 -2.71 -17.88 -1.21
C ASP A 208 -3.24 -16.58 -0.60
N PHE A 209 -3.08 -15.46 -1.31
CA PHE A 209 -3.60 -14.16 -0.89
C PHE A 209 -5.11 -14.09 -1.08
N ARG A 210 -5.78 -13.57 -0.06
CA ARG A 210 -7.23 -13.35 -0.09
C ARG A 210 -7.62 -12.10 0.68
N THR A 211 -8.79 -11.58 0.36
CA THR A 211 -9.47 -10.53 1.12
C THR A 211 -10.56 -11.17 1.98
N VAL A 212 -10.58 -10.84 3.26
CA VAL A 212 -11.66 -11.19 4.19
C VAL A 212 -12.40 -9.90 4.54
N SER A 213 -13.65 -9.79 4.09
CA SER A 213 -14.53 -8.66 4.42
C SER A 213 -15.60 -9.10 5.40
N LEU A 214 -15.76 -8.32 6.47
CA LEU A 214 -16.70 -8.59 7.57
C LEU A 214 -17.54 -7.34 7.84
N GLY A 215 -18.80 -7.54 8.18
CA GLY A 215 -19.71 -6.51 8.65
C GLY A 215 -20.43 -6.97 9.90
N ALA A 216 -20.66 -6.08 10.87
CA ALA A 216 -21.43 -6.37 12.05
C ALA A 216 -22.10 -5.11 12.60
N PRO A 217 -23.39 -5.18 12.98
CA PRO A 217 -24.08 -4.12 13.70
C PRO A 217 -23.66 -4.16 15.19
N ALA A 218 -22.38 -3.95 15.45
CA ALA A 218 -21.79 -4.04 16.79
C ALA A 218 -20.90 -2.85 17.08
N ARG A 219 -20.79 -2.50 18.36
CA ARG A 219 -19.82 -1.54 18.87
C ARG A 219 -18.59 -2.29 19.38
N TYR A 220 -17.47 -1.58 19.40
CA TYR A 220 -16.17 -2.16 19.72
C TYR A 220 -15.45 -1.31 20.77
N ARG A 221 -14.71 -1.98 21.66
CA ARG A 221 -13.73 -1.33 22.53
C ARG A 221 -12.56 -0.88 21.65
N LEU A 222 -12.53 0.43 21.42
CA LEU A 222 -11.63 0.99 20.39
C LEU A 222 -10.16 0.80 20.80
N ASP A 223 -9.82 1.05 22.07
CA ASP A 223 -8.45 0.93 22.57
C ASP A 223 -7.89 -0.49 22.37
N GLU A 224 -8.66 -1.52 22.75
CA GLU A 224 -8.24 -2.92 22.57
C GLU A 224 -8.15 -3.32 21.09
N LEU A 225 -9.00 -2.75 20.25
CA LEU A 225 -8.95 -2.96 18.80
C LEU A 225 -7.72 -2.30 18.20
N GLU A 226 -7.36 -1.08 18.63
CA GLU A 226 -6.17 -0.34 18.20
C GLU A 226 -4.90 -1.13 18.53
N ASP A 227 -4.75 -1.58 19.78
CA ASP A 227 -3.61 -2.41 20.22
C ASP A 227 -3.43 -3.64 19.33
N TRP A 228 -4.54 -4.32 19.00
CA TRP A 228 -4.47 -5.48 18.11
C TRP A 228 -4.14 -5.10 16.67
N LEU A 229 -4.65 -3.98 16.18
CA LEU A 229 -4.36 -3.50 14.81
C LEU A 229 -2.89 -3.08 14.64
N GLU A 230 -2.24 -2.57 15.69
CA GLU A 230 -0.81 -2.29 15.69
C GLU A 230 0.05 -3.57 15.62
N GLU A 231 -0.44 -4.64 16.25
CA GLU A 231 0.24 -5.93 16.34
C GLU A 231 -0.36 -7.01 15.42
N LEU A 232 -0.93 -6.61 14.27
CA LEU A 232 -1.55 -7.57 13.35
C LEU A 232 -0.59 -8.72 12.99
N PRO A 233 -1.10 -9.98 12.99
CA PRO A 233 -0.33 -11.14 12.60
C PRO A 233 0.38 -10.97 11.24
N GLU A 234 1.59 -11.51 11.11
CA GLU A 234 2.45 -11.39 9.93
C GLU A 234 1.75 -11.74 8.61
N PRO A 235 0.85 -12.75 8.53
CA PRO A 235 0.12 -13.04 7.30
C PRO A 235 -0.82 -11.93 6.82
N ILE A 236 -1.19 -10.98 7.69
CA ILE A 236 -2.06 -9.85 7.32
C ILE A 236 -1.19 -8.68 6.88
N PHE A 237 -1.30 -8.31 5.60
CA PHE A 237 -0.53 -7.24 4.98
C PHE A 237 -1.21 -5.88 5.10
N ARG A 238 -2.53 -5.89 5.04
CA ARG A 238 -3.36 -4.69 5.12
C ARG A 238 -4.62 -4.96 5.89
N ALA A 239 -5.09 -3.96 6.61
CA ALA A 239 -6.42 -3.96 7.18
C ALA A 239 -7.02 -2.56 7.08
N LYS A 240 -8.32 -2.49 6.90
CA LYS A 240 -9.07 -1.24 6.97
C LYS A 240 -10.48 -1.49 7.50
N GLY A 241 -11.05 -0.46 8.07
CA GLY A 241 -12.42 -0.55 8.53
C GLY A 241 -12.98 0.79 8.95
N ILE A 242 -14.27 0.74 9.20
CA ILE A 242 -15.00 1.78 9.91
C ILE A 242 -15.77 1.10 11.01
N VAL A 243 -15.60 1.57 12.24
CA VAL A 243 -16.15 0.93 13.44
C VAL A 243 -16.88 1.93 14.30
N GLN A 244 -17.93 1.49 14.94
CA GLN A 244 -18.56 2.27 15.98
C GLN A 244 -17.92 1.91 17.32
N SER A 245 -17.38 2.89 18.04
CA SER A 245 -16.83 2.74 19.37
C SER A 245 -17.91 2.55 20.42
N GLU A 246 -17.55 2.19 21.62
CA GLU A 246 -18.46 1.94 22.75
C GLU A 246 -19.29 3.16 23.14
N ASP A 247 -18.74 4.37 23.00
CA ASP A 247 -19.43 5.66 23.24
C ASP A 247 -20.35 6.09 22.08
N GLY A 248 -20.34 5.33 20.97
CA GLY A 248 -21.17 5.57 19.80
C GLY A 248 -20.52 6.44 18.71
N ALA A 249 -19.30 6.94 18.92
CA ALA A 249 -18.54 7.64 17.89
C ALA A 249 -18.10 6.66 16.77
N TRP A 250 -17.77 7.21 15.60
CA TRP A 250 -17.26 6.42 14.49
C TRP A 250 -15.77 6.69 14.29
N ALA A 251 -15.01 5.62 14.18
CA ALA A 251 -13.58 5.66 13.87
C ALA A 251 -13.32 4.92 12.57
N ARG A 252 -12.44 5.46 11.73
CA ARG A 252 -11.94 4.81 10.53
C ARG A 252 -10.48 4.47 10.74
N PHE A 253 -10.09 3.25 10.41
CA PHE A 253 -8.70 2.83 10.49
C PHE A 253 -8.18 2.30 9.17
N HIS A 254 -6.88 2.39 9.00
CA HIS A 254 -6.10 1.83 7.90
C HIS A 254 -4.75 1.32 8.40
N VAL A 255 -4.45 0.06 8.14
CA VAL A 255 -3.18 -0.58 8.50
C VAL A 255 -2.48 -1.09 7.26
N VAL A 256 -1.21 -0.76 7.12
CA VAL A 256 -0.33 -1.33 6.09
C VAL A 256 1.04 -1.62 6.71
N GLY A 257 1.48 -2.88 6.63
CA GLY A 257 2.81 -3.26 7.10
C GLY A 257 3.10 -2.90 8.57
N GLY A 258 2.10 -2.91 9.44
CA GLY A 258 2.21 -2.52 10.86
C GLY A 258 2.18 -0.99 11.09
N ARG A 259 1.90 -0.18 10.06
CA ARG A 259 1.61 1.25 10.22
C ARG A 259 0.10 1.46 10.33
N LEU A 260 -0.36 1.81 11.52
CA LEU A 260 -1.75 2.14 11.80
C LEU A 260 -2.01 3.65 11.59
N GLN A 261 -3.12 3.98 10.94
CA GLN A 261 -3.69 5.32 10.85
C GLN A 261 -5.14 5.25 11.32
N ILE A 262 -5.52 6.11 12.25
CA ILE A 262 -6.90 6.20 12.78
C ILE A 262 -7.41 7.63 12.63
N ASP A 263 -8.65 7.73 12.15
CA ASP A 263 -9.48 8.92 12.20
C ASP A 263 -10.64 8.65 13.18
N ALA A 264 -10.50 9.16 14.39
CA ALA A 264 -11.47 8.96 15.48
C ALA A 264 -12.75 9.80 15.34
N ARG A 265 -12.89 10.57 14.25
CA ARG A 265 -14.07 11.42 13.97
C ARG A 265 -14.63 11.14 12.57
N ALA A 266 -14.60 9.89 12.15
CA ALA A 266 -15.13 9.51 10.86
C ALA A 266 -16.64 9.73 10.78
N GLU A 267 -17.14 10.05 9.60
CA GLU A 267 -18.58 10.06 9.35
C GLU A 267 -19.15 8.64 9.38
N PRO A 268 -20.37 8.45 9.91
CA PRO A 268 -21.00 7.12 9.92
C PRO A 268 -21.17 6.59 8.50
N PRO A 269 -20.97 5.27 8.28
CA PRO A 269 -21.21 4.66 6.97
C PRO A 269 -22.72 4.66 6.66
N ALA A 270 -23.07 4.70 5.37
CA ALA A 270 -24.45 4.77 4.91
C ALA A 270 -25.41 3.68 5.47
N HIS A 271 -24.84 2.54 5.88
CA HIS A 271 -25.61 1.41 6.42
C HIS A 271 -25.58 1.32 7.95
N GLY A 272 -24.85 2.21 8.66
CA GLY A 272 -24.80 2.25 10.12
C GLY A 272 -24.18 1.00 10.78
N GLU A 273 -23.36 0.25 10.06
CA GLU A 273 -22.71 -0.97 10.54
C GLU A 273 -21.19 -0.83 10.54
N SER A 274 -20.54 -1.40 11.54
CA SER A 274 -19.10 -1.55 11.56
C SER A 274 -18.64 -2.51 10.46
N ARG A 275 -17.59 -2.15 9.71
CA ARG A 275 -17.09 -2.92 8.59
C ARG A 275 -15.57 -3.03 8.61
N PHE A 276 -15.10 -4.18 8.22
CA PHE A 276 -13.69 -4.55 8.19
C PHE A 276 -13.32 -5.20 6.86
N ALA A 277 -12.12 -4.95 6.38
CA ALA A 277 -11.51 -5.69 5.29
C ALA A 277 -10.05 -5.97 5.65
N PHE A 278 -9.67 -7.24 5.58
CA PHE A 278 -8.31 -7.71 5.81
C PHE A 278 -7.78 -8.35 4.53
N PHE A 279 -6.58 -8.01 4.16
CA PHE A 279 -5.88 -8.61 3.03
C PHE A 279 -4.61 -9.29 3.51
N GLY A 280 -4.43 -10.56 3.17
CA GLY A 280 -3.30 -11.35 3.65
C GLY A 280 -3.10 -12.67 2.93
N ARG A 281 -2.03 -13.38 3.31
CA ARG A 281 -1.69 -14.71 2.79
C ARG A 281 -2.19 -15.78 3.77
N GLY A 282 -3.00 -16.73 3.30
CA GLY A 282 -3.48 -17.85 4.13
C GLY A 282 -4.34 -17.45 5.33
N ILE A 283 -4.89 -16.24 5.36
CA ILE A 283 -5.71 -15.75 6.47
C ILE A 283 -7.05 -16.49 6.55
N SER A 284 -7.50 -16.79 7.78
CA SER A 284 -8.78 -17.45 8.06
C SER A 284 -9.86 -16.41 8.40
N ARG A 285 -11.02 -16.53 7.75
CA ARG A 285 -12.19 -15.71 8.06
C ARG A 285 -12.65 -15.95 9.50
N GLU A 286 -12.69 -17.23 9.91
CA GLU A 286 -13.16 -17.68 11.22
C GLU A 286 -12.28 -17.13 12.35
N GLU A 287 -10.96 -17.14 12.16
CA GLU A 287 -10.00 -16.61 13.15
C GLU A 287 -10.13 -15.10 13.30
N ILE A 288 -10.23 -14.36 12.18
CA ILE A 288 -10.41 -12.91 12.21
C ILE A 288 -11.76 -12.56 12.86
N GLU A 289 -12.83 -13.27 12.51
CA GLU A 289 -14.17 -13.05 13.05
C GLU A 289 -14.22 -13.31 14.57
N ALA A 290 -13.61 -14.40 15.03
CA ALA A 290 -13.48 -14.73 16.44
C ALA A 290 -12.69 -13.66 17.20
N ARG A 291 -11.60 -13.15 16.61
CA ARG A 291 -10.79 -12.11 17.23
C ARG A 291 -11.55 -10.79 17.32
N LEU A 292 -12.21 -10.37 16.26
CA LEU A 292 -13.05 -9.17 16.27
C LEU A 292 -14.22 -9.29 17.24
N ALA A 293 -14.79 -10.48 17.39
CA ALA A 293 -15.88 -10.71 18.36
C ALA A 293 -15.42 -10.48 19.80
N SER A 294 -14.14 -10.73 20.14
CA SER A 294 -13.61 -10.50 21.50
C SER A 294 -13.55 -9.01 21.87
N PHE A 295 -13.55 -8.09 20.90
CA PHE A 295 -13.55 -6.65 21.13
C PHE A 295 -14.95 -6.03 21.18
N ARG A 296 -16.01 -6.79 20.87
CA ARG A 296 -17.38 -6.26 20.91
C ARG A 296 -17.76 -5.85 22.32
N THR A 297 -18.44 -4.73 22.40
CA THR A 297 -19.18 -4.35 23.62
C THR A 297 -20.50 -5.11 23.62
N GLY A 298 -20.87 -5.70 24.75
CA GLY A 298 -22.09 -6.49 24.92
C GLY A 298 -23.38 -5.71 24.68
#